data_37dc8df73f9b01814e3a0635dba9ca25
#
_entry.id   37dc8df73f9b01814e3a0635dba9ca25
#
_cell.length_a   1.000
_cell.length_b   1.000
_cell.length_c   1.000
_cell.angle_alpha   90.00
_cell.angle_beta   90.00
_cell.angle_gamma   90.00
#
_symmetry.space_group_name_H-M   'P 1'
#
loop_
_entity.id
_entity.type
_entity.pdbx_description
1 polymer ?
#
loop_
_entity_poly.entity_id
_entity_poly.type
_entity_poly.pdbx_seq_one_letter_code
_entity_poly.pdbx_strand_id
1 'polypeptide(L)'
;MKKINKIIIRNILNSTGGDAFEAEIELEDGSRGVASAPVAIEAGKREKQTTGHEVRYSLVREMENCFFSQETLDIYLENHMEELGADITLSISMAFARAVSQGKNISLVEYLESLLEVQRKNKYVIPLVPIFSGGVHDTSLGGSMQQIMISVKELEFGKTVQIIRAMYREIEQLLRKKNLLKGLSASSGFLTRLLTIDEQFLILKNIIQESKWKNHLSIAVDVAAEHLWENGRYRFYNKYYSPKEFEDLLATYVNKYPITIIEDPFYYVDVENWRALYARLRNKAEVLSDDYSATQIQYFDETIADGFIIKMKQVGTITETLKLISKIKDMNLKTCVSHRSCETEDTFICDLALAIDSDYIKIGAPCRGDRVEKYNQLIRLYGINVNLD
;
A
#
# COMPACT_ATOMS: atom_id res chain seq x y z
N MET A 1 -24.56 7.96 -16.74
CA MET A 1 -23.75 7.24 -17.76
C MET A 1 -23.03 8.24 -18.63
N LYS A 2 -21.80 7.94 -19.07
CA LYS A 2 -20.98 8.75 -19.98
C LYS A 2 -20.59 7.88 -21.18
N LYS A 3 -20.58 8.47 -22.37
CA LYS A 3 -20.15 7.77 -23.60
C LYS A 3 -18.62 7.85 -23.69
N ILE A 4 -17.99 6.71 -23.86
CA ILE A 4 -16.56 6.63 -24.19
C ILE A 4 -16.36 6.90 -25.66
N ASN A 5 -15.58 7.92 -26.00
CA ASN A 5 -15.26 8.24 -27.38
C ASN A 5 -14.02 7.46 -27.85
N LYS A 6 -13.01 7.36 -26.98
CA LYS A 6 -11.74 6.69 -27.31
C LYS A 6 -11.07 6.11 -26.07
N ILE A 7 -10.41 4.95 -26.26
CA ILE A 7 -9.52 4.34 -25.27
C ILE A 7 -8.15 4.10 -25.90
N ILE A 8 -7.10 4.51 -25.23
CA ILE A 8 -5.72 4.23 -25.61
C ILE A 8 -5.04 3.46 -24.48
N ILE A 9 -4.43 2.32 -24.80
CA ILE A 9 -3.57 1.59 -23.86
C ILE A 9 -2.13 1.76 -24.32
N ARG A 10 -1.24 2.09 -23.38
CA ARG A 10 0.19 2.22 -23.61
C ARG A 10 0.95 1.28 -22.71
N ASN A 11 2.03 0.71 -23.22
CA ASN A 11 3.06 0.12 -22.40
C ASN A 11 4.00 1.24 -21.95
N ILE A 12 4.17 1.40 -20.64
CA ILE A 12 5.02 2.42 -20.01
C ILE A 12 6.04 1.73 -19.09
N LEU A 13 7.01 2.47 -18.59
CA LEU A 13 7.98 1.96 -17.62
C LEU A 13 7.47 2.14 -16.18
N ASN A 14 7.66 1.12 -15.36
CA ASN A 14 7.51 1.23 -13.91
C ASN A 14 8.82 1.69 -13.24
N SER A 15 8.81 1.87 -11.93
CA SER A 15 9.93 2.39 -11.12
C SER A 15 11.18 1.51 -11.09
N THR A 16 11.12 0.28 -11.62
CA THR A 16 12.27 -0.63 -11.76
C THR A 16 12.75 -0.78 -13.20
N GLY A 17 12.13 -0.05 -14.14
CA GLY A 17 12.43 -0.12 -15.57
C GLY A 17 11.77 -1.30 -16.31
N GLY A 18 10.88 -2.03 -15.64
CA GLY A 18 10.04 -3.04 -16.24
C GLY A 18 8.75 -2.45 -16.83
N ASP A 19 7.94 -3.30 -17.45
CA ASP A 19 6.69 -2.92 -18.09
C ASP A 19 5.58 -2.60 -17.08
N ALA A 20 4.74 -1.64 -17.42
CA ALA A 20 3.45 -1.35 -16.79
C ALA A 20 2.46 -0.83 -17.84
N PHE A 21 1.16 -0.85 -17.55
CA PHE A 21 0.14 -0.37 -18.47
C PHE A 21 -0.47 0.95 -18.01
N GLU A 22 -0.65 1.85 -18.98
CA GLU A 22 -1.37 3.10 -18.83
C GLU A 22 -2.59 3.11 -19.76
N ALA A 23 -3.74 3.50 -19.23
CA ALA A 23 -4.95 3.77 -20.01
C ALA A 23 -5.22 5.27 -20.08
N GLU A 24 -5.60 5.75 -21.27
CA GLU A 24 -6.18 7.08 -21.48
C GLU A 24 -7.59 6.91 -22.04
N ILE A 25 -8.56 7.59 -21.42
CA ILE A 25 -9.96 7.61 -21.84
C ILE A 25 -10.36 9.03 -22.19
N GLU A 26 -10.98 9.19 -23.36
CA GLU A 26 -11.67 10.40 -23.79
C GLU A 26 -13.17 10.14 -23.84
N LEU A 27 -13.96 10.98 -23.16
CA LEU A 27 -15.42 10.95 -23.19
C LEU A 27 -15.98 11.86 -24.28
N GLU A 28 -17.27 11.70 -24.64
CA GLU A 28 -17.94 12.46 -25.69
C GLU A 28 -17.95 13.99 -25.46
N ASP A 29 -17.89 14.43 -24.21
CA ASP A 29 -17.81 15.84 -23.83
C ASP A 29 -16.37 16.40 -23.90
N GLY A 30 -15.40 15.61 -24.38
CA GLY A 30 -13.99 15.97 -24.48
C GLY A 30 -13.20 15.84 -23.18
N SER A 31 -13.84 15.46 -22.05
CA SER A 31 -13.13 15.21 -20.82
C SER A 31 -12.24 13.96 -20.91
N ARG A 32 -11.06 14.02 -20.26
CA ARG A 32 -10.03 12.99 -20.36
C ARG A 32 -9.55 12.53 -18.99
N GLY A 33 -9.20 11.26 -18.92
CA GLY A 33 -8.54 10.69 -17.75
C GLY A 33 -7.42 9.76 -18.19
N VAL A 34 -6.30 9.84 -17.50
CA VAL A 34 -5.13 8.97 -17.71
C VAL A 34 -4.81 8.30 -16.38
N ALA A 35 -4.58 6.99 -16.41
CA ALA A 35 -4.17 6.26 -15.20
C ALA A 35 -3.31 5.06 -15.55
N SER A 36 -2.42 4.69 -14.63
CA SER A 36 -1.56 3.52 -14.78
C SER A 36 -1.56 2.64 -13.54
N ALA A 37 -1.59 1.33 -13.75
CA ALA A 37 -1.57 0.36 -12.68
C ALA A 37 -0.14 -0.09 -12.36
N PRO A 38 0.20 -0.22 -11.04
CA PRO A 38 1.50 -0.72 -10.63
C PRO A 38 1.62 -2.23 -10.81
N VAL A 39 2.88 -2.73 -10.79
CA VAL A 39 3.19 -4.16 -10.85
C VAL A 39 3.85 -4.61 -9.54
N ALA A 40 3.73 -5.87 -9.15
CA ALA A 40 4.45 -6.45 -8.02
C ALA A 40 5.73 -7.16 -8.49
N ILE A 41 6.80 -7.10 -7.70
CA ILE A 41 7.99 -7.96 -7.90
C ILE A 41 7.60 -9.41 -7.67
N GLU A 42 6.86 -9.65 -6.58
CA GLU A 42 6.29 -10.95 -6.26
C GLU A 42 4.81 -10.78 -5.97
N ALA A 43 3.97 -11.56 -6.65
CA ALA A 43 2.55 -11.62 -6.37
C ALA A 43 2.31 -12.68 -5.28
N GLY A 44 1.52 -12.34 -4.26
CA GLY A 44 1.08 -13.30 -3.24
C GLY A 44 0.29 -14.44 -3.89
N LYS A 45 0.32 -15.62 -3.28
CA LYS A 45 -0.33 -16.84 -3.84
C LYS A 45 -1.84 -16.69 -4.06
N ARG A 46 -2.49 -15.76 -3.37
CA ARG A 46 -3.93 -15.48 -3.47
C ARG A 46 -4.26 -14.34 -4.42
N GLU A 47 -3.28 -13.68 -5.02
CA GLU A 47 -3.52 -12.55 -5.92
C GLU A 47 -4.07 -12.97 -7.29
N LYS A 48 -4.92 -12.12 -7.87
CA LYS A 48 -5.32 -12.23 -9.28
C LYS A 48 -4.09 -11.97 -10.15
N GLN A 49 -3.86 -12.86 -11.12
CA GLN A 49 -2.65 -12.80 -11.96
C GLN A 49 -2.66 -11.60 -12.91
N THR A 50 -1.47 -11.06 -13.16
CA THR A 50 -1.17 -10.19 -14.28
C THR A 50 -1.23 -10.97 -15.59
N THR A 51 -1.51 -10.27 -16.69
CA THR A 51 -1.42 -10.88 -18.02
C THR A 51 -0.01 -11.40 -18.31
N GLY A 52 0.13 -12.71 -18.40
CA GLY A 52 1.24 -13.35 -19.11
C GLY A 52 0.88 -13.70 -20.55
N HIS A 53 -0.27 -13.23 -21.08
CA HIS A 53 -0.84 -13.61 -22.36
C HIS A 53 -1.04 -12.39 -23.27
N GLU A 54 -1.17 -12.67 -24.58
CA GLU A 54 -1.47 -11.66 -25.59
C GLU A 54 -2.81 -10.96 -25.26
N VAL A 55 -2.74 -9.65 -24.98
CA VAL A 55 -3.90 -8.84 -24.59
C VAL A 55 -4.91 -8.80 -25.74
N ARG A 56 -6.17 -9.12 -25.45
CA ARG A 56 -7.26 -9.01 -26.43
C ARG A 56 -7.71 -7.55 -26.60
N TYR A 57 -6.92 -6.76 -27.30
CA TYR A 57 -7.25 -5.34 -27.55
C TYR A 57 -8.58 -5.12 -28.28
N SER A 58 -9.17 -6.15 -28.92
CA SER A 58 -10.52 -6.07 -29.50
C SER A 58 -11.56 -5.74 -28.43
N LEU A 59 -11.44 -6.30 -27.22
CA LEU A 59 -12.35 -6.03 -26.10
C LEU A 59 -12.28 -4.57 -25.64
N VAL A 60 -11.10 -3.95 -25.73
CA VAL A 60 -10.95 -2.51 -25.41
C VAL A 60 -11.71 -1.66 -26.43
N ARG A 61 -11.66 -2.01 -27.72
CA ARG A 61 -12.39 -1.29 -28.78
C ARG A 61 -13.89 -1.45 -28.69
N GLU A 62 -14.39 -2.58 -28.18
CA GLU A 62 -15.82 -2.81 -27.98
C GLU A 62 -16.45 -1.83 -26.98
N MET A 63 -15.67 -1.25 -26.08
CA MET A 63 -16.12 -0.23 -25.14
C MET A 63 -16.24 1.16 -25.78
N GLU A 64 -15.58 1.40 -26.92
CA GLU A 64 -15.67 2.68 -27.63
C GLU A 64 -17.08 2.89 -28.21
N ASN A 65 -17.56 4.11 -28.13
CA ASN A 65 -18.93 4.52 -28.52
C ASN A 65 -20.05 3.95 -27.63
N CYS A 66 -19.73 3.24 -26.54
CA CYS A 66 -20.69 2.73 -25.56
C CYS A 66 -20.86 3.69 -24.37
N PHE A 67 -22.01 3.61 -23.71
CA PHE A 67 -22.33 4.40 -22.52
C PHE A 67 -22.12 3.58 -21.24
N PHE A 68 -21.33 4.12 -20.31
CA PHE A 68 -21.05 3.48 -19.03
C PHE A 68 -21.29 4.42 -17.83
N SER A 69 -21.70 3.86 -16.72
CA SER A 69 -21.37 4.34 -15.37
C SER A 69 -20.08 3.69 -14.91
N GLN A 70 -19.48 4.12 -13.79
CA GLN A 70 -18.32 3.41 -13.22
C GLN A 70 -18.64 1.93 -13.01
N GLU A 71 -19.77 1.65 -12.37
CA GLU A 71 -20.18 0.29 -12.05
C GLU A 71 -20.36 -0.59 -13.30
N THR A 72 -21.06 -0.09 -14.33
CA THR A 72 -21.30 -0.90 -15.54
C THR A 72 -20.04 -1.14 -16.36
N LEU A 73 -19.10 -0.18 -16.35
CA LEU A 73 -17.78 -0.38 -16.95
C LEU A 73 -16.99 -1.44 -16.17
N ASP A 74 -16.97 -1.32 -14.87
CA ASP A 74 -16.20 -2.23 -14.02
C ASP A 74 -16.73 -3.67 -14.10
N ILE A 75 -18.06 -3.86 -14.17
CA ILE A 75 -18.67 -5.17 -14.45
C ILE A 75 -18.20 -5.74 -15.80
N TYR A 76 -18.15 -4.92 -16.85
CA TYR A 76 -17.61 -5.36 -18.15
C TYR A 76 -16.16 -5.79 -18.03
N LEU A 77 -15.33 -4.99 -17.35
CA LEU A 77 -13.91 -5.27 -17.12
C LEU A 77 -13.68 -6.54 -16.30
N GLU A 78 -14.50 -6.77 -15.28
CA GLU A 78 -14.45 -7.99 -14.46
C GLU A 78 -14.76 -9.26 -15.25
N ASN A 79 -15.77 -9.19 -16.11
CA ASN A 79 -16.15 -10.32 -16.97
C ASN A 79 -15.07 -10.68 -17.99
N HIS A 80 -14.15 -9.75 -18.28
CA HIS A 80 -13.06 -9.92 -19.26
C HIS A 80 -11.66 -9.82 -18.62
N MET A 81 -11.57 -9.97 -17.29
CA MET A 81 -10.30 -9.80 -16.58
C MET A 81 -9.28 -10.88 -16.93
N GLU A 82 -9.72 -12.10 -17.26
CA GLU A 82 -8.82 -13.17 -17.67
C GLU A 82 -8.13 -12.87 -19.00
N GLU A 83 -8.82 -12.18 -19.93
CA GLU A 83 -8.28 -11.84 -21.25
C GLU A 83 -7.53 -10.49 -21.28
N LEU A 84 -7.89 -9.56 -20.40
CA LEU A 84 -7.28 -8.22 -20.33
C LEU A 84 -6.16 -8.13 -19.29
N GLY A 85 -6.30 -8.85 -18.18
CA GLY A 85 -5.45 -8.76 -17.00
C GLY A 85 -5.82 -7.63 -16.04
N ALA A 86 -5.56 -7.87 -14.76
CA ALA A 86 -5.91 -6.95 -13.69
C ALA A 86 -5.20 -5.57 -13.79
N ASP A 87 -4.10 -5.47 -14.48
CA ASP A 87 -3.34 -4.24 -14.72
C ASP A 87 -4.08 -3.32 -15.69
N ILE A 88 -4.55 -3.88 -16.81
CA ILE A 88 -5.27 -3.13 -17.84
C ILE A 88 -6.67 -2.77 -17.35
N THR A 89 -7.38 -3.72 -16.73
CA THR A 89 -8.72 -3.45 -16.20
C THR A 89 -8.68 -2.34 -15.14
N LEU A 90 -7.72 -2.38 -14.22
CA LEU A 90 -7.55 -1.33 -13.23
C LEU A 90 -7.19 0.02 -13.88
N SER A 91 -6.26 0.04 -14.84
CA SER A 91 -5.87 1.28 -15.52
C SER A 91 -7.07 1.93 -16.23
N ILE A 92 -7.89 1.14 -16.91
CA ILE A 92 -9.12 1.62 -17.59
C ILE A 92 -10.13 2.14 -16.56
N SER A 93 -10.38 1.38 -15.49
CA SER A 93 -11.32 1.76 -14.42
C SER A 93 -10.92 3.09 -13.76
N MET A 94 -9.64 3.26 -13.42
CA MET A 94 -9.09 4.50 -12.84
C MET A 94 -9.14 5.67 -13.85
N ALA A 95 -8.77 5.44 -15.11
CA ALA A 95 -8.81 6.47 -16.15
C ALA A 95 -10.24 6.97 -16.38
N PHE A 96 -11.22 6.08 -16.39
CA PHE A 96 -12.62 6.45 -16.51
C PHE A 96 -13.10 7.30 -15.32
N ALA A 97 -12.73 6.93 -14.10
CA ALA A 97 -13.05 7.72 -12.91
C ALA A 97 -12.51 9.16 -13.01
N ARG A 98 -11.26 9.33 -13.46
CA ARG A 98 -10.66 10.66 -13.71
C ARG A 98 -11.36 11.42 -14.83
N ALA A 99 -11.69 10.77 -15.95
CA ALA A 99 -12.42 11.42 -17.04
C ALA A 99 -13.81 11.90 -16.61
N VAL A 100 -14.52 11.08 -15.83
CA VAL A 100 -15.86 11.45 -15.32
C VAL A 100 -15.77 12.57 -14.29
N SER A 101 -14.81 12.55 -13.37
CA SER A 101 -14.61 13.63 -12.39
C SER A 101 -14.30 14.96 -13.10
N GLN A 102 -13.43 14.94 -14.11
CA GLN A 102 -13.14 16.12 -14.93
C GLN A 102 -14.40 16.65 -15.64
N GLY A 103 -15.17 15.77 -16.31
CA GLY A 103 -16.38 16.17 -17.02
C GLY A 103 -17.53 16.65 -16.12
N LYS A 104 -17.48 16.31 -14.84
CA LYS A 104 -18.39 16.84 -13.80
C LYS A 104 -17.83 18.11 -13.11
N ASN A 105 -16.60 18.49 -13.41
CA ASN A 105 -15.89 19.59 -12.74
C ASN A 105 -15.84 19.43 -11.20
N ILE A 106 -15.56 18.22 -10.73
CA ILE A 106 -15.37 17.87 -9.33
C ILE A 106 -14.00 17.21 -9.16
N SER A 107 -13.47 17.18 -7.94
CA SER A 107 -12.24 16.45 -7.65
C SER A 107 -12.45 14.93 -7.78
N LEU A 108 -11.35 14.18 -7.99
CA LEU A 108 -11.42 12.72 -7.99
C LEU A 108 -11.88 12.18 -6.62
N VAL A 109 -11.46 12.82 -5.53
CA VAL A 109 -11.90 12.49 -4.17
C VAL A 109 -13.42 12.58 -4.05
N GLU A 110 -14.03 13.72 -4.44
CA GLU A 110 -15.49 13.91 -4.43
C GLU A 110 -16.22 12.90 -5.32
N TYR A 111 -15.62 12.56 -6.46
CA TYR A 111 -16.20 11.52 -7.33
C TYR A 111 -16.21 10.15 -6.65
N LEU A 112 -15.09 9.73 -6.05
CA LEU A 112 -14.98 8.46 -5.34
C LEU A 112 -15.91 8.41 -4.11
N GLU A 113 -16.02 9.51 -3.35
CA GLU A 113 -16.98 9.65 -2.25
C GLU A 113 -18.43 9.44 -2.73
N SER A 114 -18.78 9.98 -3.90
CA SER A 114 -20.11 9.81 -4.48
C SER A 114 -20.46 8.37 -4.88
N LEU A 115 -19.45 7.53 -5.09
CA LEU A 115 -19.63 6.10 -5.38
C LEU A 115 -19.80 5.25 -4.12
N LEU A 116 -19.29 5.72 -2.98
CA LEU A 116 -19.31 5.00 -1.70
C LEU A 116 -20.55 5.29 -0.85
N GLU A 117 -21.28 6.38 -1.12
CA GLU A 117 -22.35 6.91 -0.27
C GLU A 117 -21.90 7.15 1.20
N VAL A 118 -20.60 7.36 1.43
CA VAL A 118 -20.00 7.58 2.76
C VAL A 118 -19.64 9.04 2.94
N GLN A 119 -19.91 9.59 4.12
CA GLN A 119 -19.44 10.92 4.49
C GLN A 119 -18.05 10.84 5.14
N ARG A 120 -17.08 11.56 4.56
CA ARG A 120 -15.73 11.68 5.09
C ARG A 120 -15.71 12.39 6.44
N LYS A 121 -14.95 11.85 7.39
CA LYS A 121 -14.73 12.46 8.72
C LYS A 121 -13.58 13.47 8.75
N ASN A 122 -12.94 13.74 7.60
CA ASN A 122 -11.85 14.70 7.43
C ASN A 122 -10.63 14.45 8.35
N LYS A 123 -10.32 13.21 8.66
CA LYS A 123 -9.09 12.88 9.39
C LYS A 123 -7.88 12.84 8.46
N TYR A 124 -6.71 13.11 9.03
CA TYR A 124 -5.46 12.91 8.31
C TYR A 124 -5.10 11.42 8.28
N VAL A 125 -4.78 10.93 7.08
CA VAL A 125 -4.27 9.56 6.93
C VAL A 125 -2.87 9.45 7.54
N ILE A 126 -2.59 8.34 8.22
CA ILE A 126 -1.31 8.10 8.90
C ILE A 126 -0.36 7.36 7.93
N PRO A 127 0.76 7.98 7.50
CA PRO A 127 1.73 7.30 6.67
C PRO A 127 2.53 6.25 7.45
N LEU A 128 2.67 5.06 6.86
CA LEU A 128 3.60 4.02 7.28
C LEU A 128 4.83 4.09 6.36
N VAL A 129 5.94 4.61 6.86
CA VAL A 129 7.10 4.98 6.06
C VAL A 129 8.24 3.99 6.24
N PRO A 130 8.64 3.21 5.21
CA PRO A 130 9.73 2.26 5.31
C PRO A 130 11.06 2.95 5.61
N ILE A 131 11.73 2.49 6.65
CA ILE A 131 13.07 2.91 7.04
C ILE A 131 14.07 1.82 6.73
N PHE A 132 13.86 0.60 7.23
CA PHE A 132 14.70 -0.54 6.88
C PHE A 132 13.91 -1.53 6.03
N SER A 133 14.55 -2.08 5.01
CA SER A 133 14.00 -3.12 4.16
C SER A 133 14.86 -4.38 4.23
N GLY A 134 14.20 -5.52 4.26
CA GLY A 134 14.79 -6.87 4.29
C GLY A 134 13.92 -7.84 3.50
N GLY A 135 13.76 -9.07 3.99
CA GLY A 135 12.93 -10.11 3.36
C GLY A 135 13.35 -10.35 1.91
N VAL A 136 12.39 -10.30 0.99
CA VAL A 136 12.62 -10.47 -0.47
C VAL A 136 13.46 -9.35 -1.09
N HIS A 137 13.56 -8.19 -0.44
CA HIS A 137 14.40 -7.08 -0.91
C HIS A 137 15.89 -7.26 -0.58
N ASP A 138 16.23 -8.10 0.40
CA ASP A 138 17.61 -8.45 0.75
C ASP A 138 17.70 -9.87 1.32
N THR A 139 17.88 -10.84 0.43
CA THR A 139 17.97 -12.27 0.77
C THR A 139 19.28 -12.64 1.50
N SER A 140 20.25 -11.72 1.57
CA SER A 140 21.56 -11.98 2.21
C SER A 140 21.47 -12.21 3.73
N LEU A 141 20.35 -11.85 4.36
CA LEU A 141 20.13 -11.97 5.81
C LEU A 141 19.53 -13.32 6.25
N GLY A 142 19.26 -14.24 5.31
CA GLY A 142 18.75 -15.56 5.66
C GLY A 142 17.36 -15.56 6.29
N GLY A 143 16.45 -14.75 5.75
CA GLY A 143 15.10 -14.50 6.26
C GLY A 143 15.10 -13.33 7.27
N SER A 144 14.34 -12.30 6.98
CA SER A 144 14.16 -11.12 7.87
C SER A 144 12.79 -10.50 7.61
N MET A 145 12.35 -9.60 8.47
CA MET A 145 11.15 -8.79 8.22
C MET A 145 11.29 -8.01 6.93
N GLN A 146 10.21 -7.91 6.18
CA GLN A 146 10.22 -7.25 4.88
C GLN A 146 10.42 -5.74 5.02
N GLN A 147 9.78 -5.11 6.03
CA GLN A 147 9.95 -3.69 6.29
C GLN A 147 9.87 -3.37 7.79
N ILE A 148 10.76 -2.48 8.24
CA ILE A 148 10.60 -1.75 9.49
C ILE A 148 10.34 -0.30 9.14
N MET A 149 9.19 0.19 9.57
CA MET A 149 8.63 1.49 9.20
C MET A 149 8.54 2.40 10.42
N ILE A 150 8.50 3.71 10.20
CA ILE A 150 7.98 4.65 11.19
C ILE A 150 6.51 4.95 10.87
N SER A 151 5.70 5.02 11.90
CA SER A 151 4.35 5.57 11.86
C SER A 151 4.37 6.99 12.43
N VAL A 152 3.78 7.95 11.71
CA VAL A 152 3.80 9.36 12.10
C VAL A 152 2.36 9.83 12.29
N LYS A 153 1.97 10.09 13.54
CA LYS A 153 0.64 10.59 13.93
C LYS A 153 0.72 12.09 14.18
N GLU A 154 0.10 12.88 13.32
CA GLU A 154 0.01 14.34 13.46
C GLU A 154 -1.32 14.83 12.88
N LEU A 155 -1.86 15.91 13.44
CA LEU A 155 -3.11 16.50 12.96
C LEU A 155 -2.93 17.27 11.66
N GLU A 156 -1.77 17.86 11.47
CA GLU A 156 -1.41 18.65 10.29
C GLU A 156 -0.50 17.87 9.36
N PHE A 157 -0.95 17.54 8.15
CA PHE A 157 -0.16 16.71 7.23
C PHE A 157 1.17 17.36 6.81
N GLY A 158 1.24 18.70 6.76
CA GLY A 158 2.49 19.42 6.49
C GLY A 158 3.57 19.14 7.54
N LYS A 159 3.20 19.09 8.82
CA LYS A 159 4.11 18.68 9.91
C LYS A 159 4.52 17.23 9.77
N THR A 160 3.57 16.36 9.43
CA THR A 160 3.85 14.93 9.17
C THR A 160 4.96 14.78 8.12
N VAL A 161 4.86 15.46 6.99
CA VAL A 161 5.89 15.42 5.94
C VAL A 161 7.24 15.98 6.42
N GLN A 162 7.23 17.06 7.21
CA GLN A 162 8.47 17.60 7.80
C GLN A 162 9.16 16.59 8.72
N ILE A 163 8.38 15.90 9.58
CA ILE A 163 8.88 14.88 10.49
C ILE A 163 9.48 13.72 9.69
N ILE A 164 8.74 13.19 8.71
CA ILE A 164 9.22 12.10 7.84
C ILE A 164 10.55 12.45 7.19
N ARG A 165 10.64 13.63 6.58
CA ARG A 165 11.87 14.10 5.92
C ARG A 165 13.05 14.23 6.88
N ALA A 166 12.82 14.76 8.08
CA ALA A 166 13.86 14.93 9.09
C ALA A 166 14.36 13.55 9.56
N MET A 167 13.47 12.66 9.94
CA MET A 167 13.80 11.31 10.40
C MET A 167 14.54 10.50 9.32
N TYR A 168 14.04 10.52 8.09
CA TYR A 168 14.66 9.79 6.98
C TYR A 168 16.11 10.29 6.73
N ARG A 169 16.33 11.59 6.72
CA ARG A 169 17.67 12.18 6.53
C ARG A 169 18.61 11.88 7.69
N GLU A 170 18.15 11.96 8.92
CA GLU A 170 18.94 11.66 10.11
C GLU A 170 19.42 10.21 10.10
N ILE A 171 18.53 9.28 9.79
CA ILE A 171 18.86 7.86 9.69
C ILE A 171 19.84 7.60 8.55
N GLU A 172 19.60 8.20 7.37
CA GLU A 172 20.52 8.10 6.24
C GLU A 172 21.93 8.57 6.60
N GLN A 173 22.05 9.74 7.24
CA GLN A 173 23.33 10.28 7.67
C GLN A 173 24.05 9.36 8.66
N LEU A 174 23.30 8.79 9.63
CA LEU A 174 23.84 7.83 10.58
C LEU A 174 24.39 6.60 9.90
N LEU A 175 23.60 6.01 8.96
CA LEU A 175 23.99 4.81 8.22
C LEU A 175 25.22 5.05 7.33
N ARG A 176 25.28 6.19 6.65
CA ARG A 176 26.45 6.60 5.84
C ARG A 176 27.69 6.80 6.71
N LYS A 177 27.58 7.53 7.83
CA LYS A 177 28.69 7.78 8.77
C LYS A 177 29.29 6.49 9.31
N LYS A 178 28.43 5.48 9.57
CA LYS A 178 28.85 4.17 10.08
C LYS A 178 29.21 3.16 8.97
N ASN A 179 29.16 3.55 7.71
CA ASN A 179 29.36 2.66 6.55
C ASN A 179 28.41 1.44 6.53
N LEU A 180 27.20 1.62 7.01
CA LEU A 180 26.16 0.58 7.11
C LEU A 180 25.18 0.60 5.93
N LEU A 181 25.11 1.68 5.15
CA LEU A 181 24.19 1.80 4.01
C LEU A 181 24.69 0.96 2.83
N LYS A 182 23.85 0.00 2.38
CA LYS A 182 24.09 -0.84 1.19
C LYS A 182 23.41 -0.25 -0.06
N GLY A 183 22.20 0.32 0.10
CA GLY A 183 21.40 0.86 -0.99
C GLY A 183 19.96 1.16 -0.52
N LEU A 184 19.05 1.26 -1.49
CA LEU A 184 17.63 1.45 -1.25
C LEU A 184 16.83 0.32 -1.91
N SER A 185 15.78 -0.14 -1.24
CA SER A 185 14.80 -1.05 -1.82
C SER A 185 13.88 -0.35 -2.83
N ALA A 186 13.02 -1.09 -3.50
CA ALA A 186 12.01 -0.55 -4.41
C ALA A 186 11.06 0.44 -3.71
N SER A 187 10.74 0.23 -2.43
CA SER A 187 9.93 1.15 -1.60
C SER A 187 10.73 2.29 -0.96
N SER A 188 12.02 2.43 -1.31
CA SER A 188 12.95 3.43 -0.79
C SER A 188 13.34 3.26 0.69
N GLY A 189 13.09 2.11 1.31
CA GLY A 189 13.67 1.74 2.59
C GLY A 189 15.16 1.42 2.47
N PHE A 190 15.94 1.70 3.50
CA PHE A 190 17.38 1.45 3.52
C PHE A 190 17.70 -0.06 3.56
N LEU A 191 18.52 -0.51 2.63
CA LEU A 191 19.19 -1.81 2.71
C LEU A 191 20.48 -1.61 3.49
N THR A 192 20.71 -2.46 4.51
CA THR A 192 21.82 -2.28 5.44
C THR A 192 22.81 -3.44 5.39
N ARG A 193 24.07 -3.16 5.75
CA ARG A 193 25.13 -4.14 5.91
C ARG A 193 25.20 -4.60 7.36
N LEU A 194 25.18 -5.92 7.57
CA LEU A 194 25.52 -6.54 8.85
C LEU A 194 24.67 -6.13 10.08
N LEU A 195 23.56 -5.41 9.88
CA LEU A 195 22.66 -5.09 10.99
C LEU A 195 21.68 -6.25 11.24
N THR A 196 21.64 -6.71 12.45
CA THR A 196 20.55 -7.57 12.95
C THR A 196 19.26 -6.78 13.12
N ILE A 197 18.14 -7.48 13.24
CA ILE A 197 16.84 -6.87 13.50
C ILE A 197 16.84 -6.07 14.82
N ASP A 198 17.48 -6.60 15.88
CA ASP A 198 17.59 -5.91 17.16
C ASP A 198 18.37 -4.59 17.05
N GLU A 199 19.45 -4.56 16.26
CA GLU A 199 20.22 -3.33 16.02
C GLU A 199 19.41 -2.31 15.22
N GLN A 200 18.64 -2.73 14.23
CA GLN A 200 17.76 -1.86 13.47
C GLN A 200 16.67 -1.24 14.37
N PHE A 201 16.02 -2.05 15.20
CA PHE A 201 15.07 -1.56 16.21
C PHE A 201 15.71 -0.64 17.23
N LEU A 202 16.92 -0.95 17.70
CA LEU A 202 17.62 -0.10 18.67
C LEU A 202 17.98 1.26 18.09
N ILE A 203 18.43 1.30 16.83
CA ILE A 203 18.68 2.56 16.11
C ILE A 203 17.41 3.41 16.07
N LEU A 204 16.29 2.84 15.63
CA LEU A 204 15.02 3.57 15.56
C LEU A 204 14.53 4.02 16.94
N LYS A 205 14.58 3.14 17.93
CA LYS A 205 14.18 3.47 19.31
C LYS A 205 14.95 4.67 19.84
N ASN A 206 16.28 4.68 19.68
CA ASN A 206 17.14 5.76 20.18
C ASN A 206 16.82 7.08 19.44
N ILE A 207 16.74 7.06 18.12
CA ILE A 207 16.42 8.27 17.33
C ILE A 207 15.03 8.79 17.69
N ILE A 208 14.04 7.90 17.85
CA ILE A 208 12.68 8.31 18.27
C ILE A 208 12.73 8.95 19.67
N GLN A 209 13.42 8.36 20.64
CA GLN A 209 13.49 8.86 22.01
C GLN A 209 14.20 10.21 22.12
N GLU A 210 15.23 10.45 21.32
CA GLU A 210 15.98 11.70 21.25
C GLU A 210 15.27 12.79 20.44
N SER A 211 14.31 12.40 19.60
CA SER A 211 13.57 13.33 18.73
C SER A 211 12.63 14.23 19.55
N LYS A 212 12.57 15.50 19.16
CA LYS A 212 11.53 16.43 19.65
C LYS A 212 10.10 15.99 19.31
N TRP A 213 9.92 15.08 18.34
CA TRP A 213 8.64 14.53 17.89
C TRP A 213 8.33 13.14 18.46
N LYS A 214 9.03 12.70 19.51
CA LYS A 214 8.92 11.35 20.09
C LYS A 214 7.49 10.91 20.41
N ASN A 215 6.61 11.84 20.75
CA ASN A 215 5.21 11.55 21.08
C ASN A 215 4.33 11.28 19.84
N HIS A 216 4.81 11.63 18.64
CA HIS A 216 4.13 11.45 17.36
C HIS A 216 4.68 10.25 16.57
N LEU A 217 5.76 9.63 17.04
CA LEU A 217 6.50 8.60 16.36
C LEU A 217 6.34 7.24 17.02
N SER A 218 6.08 6.22 16.23
CA SER A 218 6.17 4.83 16.66
C SER A 218 6.72 3.97 15.52
N ILE A 219 6.98 2.70 15.83
CA ILE A 219 7.46 1.72 14.85
C ILE A 219 6.26 0.92 14.33
N ALA A 220 6.20 0.71 13.03
CA ALA A 220 5.37 -0.29 12.38
C ALA A 220 6.28 -1.32 11.71
N VAL A 221 5.87 -2.59 11.70
CA VAL A 221 6.64 -3.66 11.05
C VAL A 221 5.76 -4.42 10.07
N ASP A 222 6.34 -4.79 8.95
CA ASP A 222 5.79 -5.73 7.99
C ASP A 222 6.69 -6.98 8.03
N VAL A 223 6.16 -8.06 8.59
CA VAL A 223 6.90 -9.32 8.76
C VAL A 223 6.93 -10.09 7.45
N ALA A 224 5.84 -10.02 6.66
CA ALA A 224 5.62 -10.80 5.44
C ALA A 224 5.98 -12.28 5.65
N ALA A 225 5.39 -12.89 6.69
CA ALA A 225 5.81 -14.19 7.21
C ALA A 225 5.56 -15.36 6.24
N GLU A 226 4.80 -15.16 5.16
CA GLU A 226 4.69 -16.14 4.06
C GLU A 226 6.08 -16.51 3.49
N HIS A 227 6.96 -15.50 3.32
CA HIS A 227 8.31 -15.69 2.80
C HIS A 227 9.28 -16.34 3.79
N LEU A 228 8.90 -16.42 5.06
CA LEU A 228 9.69 -17.05 6.12
C LEU A 228 9.30 -18.51 6.36
N TRP A 229 8.15 -18.95 5.81
CA TRP A 229 7.58 -20.26 6.10
C TRP A 229 8.26 -21.37 5.29
N GLU A 230 8.90 -22.29 5.98
CA GLU A 230 9.57 -23.46 5.39
C GLU A 230 9.25 -24.72 6.24
N ASN A 231 8.61 -25.73 5.62
CA ASN A 231 8.37 -27.04 6.22
C ASN A 231 7.74 -27.01 7.64
N GLY A 232 6.74 -26.16 7.86
CA GLY A 232 6.03 -26.05 9.15
C GLY A 232 6.75 -25.21 10.20
N ARG A 233 7.77 -24.44 9.82
CA ARG A 233 8.55 -23.54 10.68
C ARG A 233 8.82 -22.21 10.00
N TYR A 234 9.13 -21.20 10.80
CA TYR A 234 9.58 -19.90 10.32
C TYR A 234 11.10 -19.83 10.34
N ARG A 235 11.71 -19.61 9.16
CA ARG A 235 13.14 -19.34 9.04
C ARG A 235 13.38 -17.85 9.18
N PHE A 236 14.05 -17.44 10.25
CA PHE A 236 14.33 -16.06 10.55
C PHE A 236 15.78 -15.88 11.01
N TYR A 237 16.58 -15.08 10.27
CA TYR A 237 18.03 -14.92 10.48
C TYR A 237 18.76 -16.27 10.57
N ASN A 238 18.53 -17.15 9.59
CA ASN A 238 19.10 -18.51 9.52
C ASN A 238 18.79 -19.42 10.72
N LYS A 239 17.81 -19.07 11.55
CA LYS A 239 17.28 -19.93 12.61
C LYS A 239 15.86 -20.36 12.29
N TYR A 240 15.52 -21.56 12.72
CA TYR A 240 14.18 -22.10 12.55
C TYR A 240 13.42 -22.02 13.88
N TYR A 241 12.24 -21.46 13.82
CA TYR A 241 11.32 -21.32 14.93
C TYR A 241 10.07 -22.14 14.67
N SER A 242 9.59 -22.88 15.65
CA SER A 242 8.22 -23.37 15.61
C SER A 242 7.24 -22.19 15.59
N PRO A 243 5.98 -22.36 15.14
CA PRO A 243 5.00 -21.29 15.17
C PRO A 243 4.88 -20.59 16.53
N LYS A 244 4.87 -21.37 17.62
CA LYS A 244 4.78 -20.84 18.98
C LYS A 244 6.03 -20.05 19.39
N GLU A 245 7.23 -20.53 19.07
CA GLU A 245 8.48 -19.80 19.35
C GLU A 245 8.54 -18.48 18.57
N PHE A 246 8.00 -18.47 17.33
CA PHE A 246 7.94 -17.26 16.52
C PHE A 246 6.93 -16.25 17.06
N GLU A 247 5.75 -16.71 17.54
CA GLU A 247 4.80 -15.87 18.27
C GLU A 247 5.46 -15.20 19.50
N ASP A 248 6.20 -15.97 20.31
CA ASP A 248 6.89 -15.46 21.49
C ASP A 248 7.98 -14.45 21.12
N LEU A 249 8.69 -14.65 20.02
CA LEU A 249 9.69 -13.72 19.49
C LEU A 249 9.03 -12.39 19.09
N LEU A 250 7.96 -12.41 18.29
CA LEU A 250 7.25 -11.23 17.84
C LEU A 250 6.67 -10.43 19.02
N ALA A 251 6.03 -11.12 19.96
CA ALA A 251 5.52 -10.49 21.17
C ALA A 251 6.63 -9.87 22.03
N THR A 252 7.83 -10.48 22.06
CA THR A 252 9.00 -9.92 22.75
C THR A 252 9.44 -8.61 22.10
N TYR A 253 9.46 -8.54 20.76
CA TYR A 253 9.80 -7.30 20.05
C TYR A 253 8.80 -6.19 20.35
N VAL A 254 7.48 -6.47 20.31
CA VAL A 254 6.43 -5.50 20.64
C VAL A 254 6.56 -4.97 22.07
N ASN A 255 6.96 -5.83 23.03
CA ASN A 255 7.15 -5.40 24.42
C ASN A 255 8.45 -4.59 24.64
N LYS A 256 9.50 -4.83 23.85
CA LYS A 256 10.84 -4.23 24.01
C LYS A 256 10.98 -2.90 23.27
N TYR A 257 10.29 -2.74 22.14
CA TYR A 257 10.41 -1.61 21.25
C TYR A 257 9.06 -0.87 21.09
N PRO A 258 9.02 0.40 20.68
CA PRO A 258 7.78 1.16 20.52
C PRO A 258 7.02 0.75 19.23
N ILE A 259 6.78 -0.55 19.06
CA ILE A 259 6.03 -1.12 17.95
C ILE A 259 4.54 -1.01 18.26
N THR A 260 3.80 -0.31 17.41
CA THR A 260 2.34 -0.11 17.54
C THR A 260 1.54 -0.74 16.42
N ILE A 261 2.20 -1.22 15.38
CA ILE A 261 1.56 -1.89 14.23
C ILE A 261 2.45 -3.05 13.82
N ILE A 262 1.83 -4.21 13.60
CA ILE A 262 2.46 -5.39 13.03
C ILE A 262 1.61 -5.91 11.87
N GLU A 263 2.22 -6.08 10.70
CA GLU A 263 1.59 -6.55 9.47
C GLU A 263 2.09 -7.95 9.15
N ASP A 264 1.19 -8.82 8.72
CA ASP A 264 1.43 -10.20 8.29
C ASP A 264 2.38 -10.99 9.18
N PRO A 265 2.07 -11.11 10.51
CA PRO A 265 2.96 -11.76 11.46
C PRO A 265 3.14 -13.25 11.24
N PHE A 266 2.23 -13.93 10.52
CA PHE A 266 2.29 -15.35 10.22
C PHE A 266 1.87 -15.67 8.78
N TYR A 267 2.24 -16.85 8.33
CA TYR A 267 1.74 -17.39 7.06
C TYR A 267 0.23 -17.66 7.15
N TYR A 268 -0.51 -17.47 6.07
CA TYR A 268 -1.98 -17.52 6.07
C TYR A 268 -2.57 -18.88 6.49
N VAL A 269 -1.81 -19.97 6.47
CA VAL A 269 -2.27 -21.28 6.95
C VAL A 269 -2.17 -21.41 8.48
N ASP A 270 -1.41 -20.56 9.14
CA ASP A 270 -1.13 -20.62 10.58
C ASP A 270 -2.10 -19.76 11.39
N VAL A 271 -3.39 -19.97 11.17
CA VAL A 271 -4.50 -19.16 11.74
C VAL A 271 -4.50 -19.19 13.27
N GLU A 272 -4.09 -20.30 13.89
CA GLU A 272 -4.08 -20.45 15.35
C GLU A 272 -3.09 -19.47 15.99
N ASN A 273 -1.87 -19.34 15.44
CA ASN A 273 -0.89 -18.40 15.96
C ASN A 273 -1.21 -16.94 15.58
N TRP A 274 -1.90 -16.70 14.45
CA TRP A 274 -2.49 -15.40 14.16
C TRP A 274 -3.42 -14.94 15.29
N ARG A 275 -4.40 -15.78 15.66
CA ARG A 275 -5.36 -15.49 16.74
C ARG A 275 -4.67 -15.33 18.10
N ALA A 276 -3.71 -16.21 18.39
CA ALA A 276 -2.97 -16.17 19.66
C ALA A 276 -2.18 -14.86 19.82
N LEU A 277 -1.44 -14.45 18.77
CA LEU A 277 -0.70 -13.18 18.79
C LEU A 277 -1.66 -11.99 18.83
N TYR A 278 -2.72 -11.98 18.02
CA TYR A 278 -3.71 -10.91 18.01
C TYR A 278 -4.32 -10.69 19.40
N ALA A 279 -4.73 -11.78 20.07
CA ALA A 279 -5.25 -11.70 21.43
C ALA A 279 -4.19 -11.20 22.44
N ARG A 280 -2.94 -11.61 22.29
CA ARG A 280 -1.81 -11.21 23.17
C ARG A 280 -1.39 -9.75 23.00
N LEU A 281 -1.52 -9.21 21.78
CA LEU A 281 -1.16 -7.83 21.45
C LEU A 281 -2.28 -6.82 21.69
N ARG A 282 -3.48 -7.27 22.03
CA ARG A 282 -4.65 -6.41 22.28
C ARG A 282 -4.27 -5.25 23.22
N ASN A 283 -4.59 -4.02 22.79
CA ASN A 283 -4.23 -2.77 23.47
C ASN A 283 -2.72 -2.40 23.51
N LYS A 284 -1.86 -3.14 22.80
CA LYS A 284 -0.43 -2.82 22.69
C LYS A 284 -0.03 -2.45 21.27
N ALA A 285 -0.41 -3.27 20.33
CA ALA A 285 -0.14 -3.06 18.92
C ALA A 285 -1.33 -3.55 18.08
N GLU A 286 -1.57 -2.89 16.98
CA GLU A 286 -2.57 -3.28 15.98
C GLU A 286 -1.97 -4.31 15.04
N VAL A 287 -2.78 -5.28 14.64
CA VAL A 287 -2.42 -6.28 13.64
C VAL A 287 -3.09 -5.93 12.33
N LEU A 288 -2.34 -5.81 11.25
CA LEU A 288 -2.84 -5.61 9.89
C LEU A 288 -2.60 -6.85 9.04
N SER A 289 -3.54 -7.15 8.16
CA SER A 289 -3.47 -8.27 7.24
C SER A 289 -3.27 -7.79 5.80
N ASP A 290 -2.24 -8.29 5.12
CA ASP A 290 -1.93 -8.05 3.71
C ASP A 290 -2.09 -9.34 2.88
N ASP A 291 -1.08 -10.19 2.83
CA ASP A 291 -1.05 -11.39 1.98
C ASP A 291 -2.08 -12.47 2.43
N TYR A 292 -2.43 -12.49 3.73
CA TYR A 292 -3.50 -13.35 4.21
C TYR A 292 -4.82 -13.04 3.51
N SER A 293 -5.20 -11.78 3.43
CA SER A 293 -6.46 -11.34 2.83
C SER A 293 -6.37 -11.15 1.32
N ALA A 294 -5.20 -10.75 0.80
CA ALA A 294 -4.96 -10.40 -0.60
C ALA A 294 -6.07 -9.51 -1.19
N THR A 295 -6.58 -8.59 -0.38
CA THR A 295 -7.70 -7.68 -0.70
C THR A 295 -8.95 -8.45 -1.21
N GLN A 296 -9.26 -9.63 -0.64
CA GLN A 296 -10.40 -10.47 -1.01
C GLN A 296 -11.31 -10.72 0.22
N ILE A 297 -12.59 -10.40 0.07
CA ILE A 297 -13.58 -10.39 1.17
C ILE A 297 -13.73 -11.72 1.91
N GLN A 298 -13.60 -12.85 1.21
CA GLN A 298 -13.75 -14.18 1.82
C GLN A 298 -12.64 -14.51 2.82
N TYR A 299 -11.56 -13.74 2.84
CA TYR A 299 -10.44 -13.91 3.76
C TYR A 299 -10.39 -12.82 4.85
N PHE A 300 -11.37 -11.92 4.92
CA PHE A 300 -11.44 -10.96 6.01
C PHE A 300 -11.95 -11.65 7.28
N ASP A 301 -11.12 -11.62 8.32
CA ASP A 301 -11.40 -12.25 9.62
C ASP A 301 -11.05 -11.26 10.74
N GLU A 302 -12.07 -10.73 11.42
CA GLU A 302 -11.93 -9.80 12.55
C GLU A 302 -11.30 -10.43 13.80
N THR A 303 -11.14 -11.74 13.81
CA THR A 303 -10.55 -12.47 14.94
C THR A 303 -9.04 -12.59 14.86
N ILE A 304 -8.42 -12.07 13.76
CA ILE A 304 -6.97 -12.14 13.53
C ILE A 304 -6.33 -10.77 13.30
N ALA A 305 -7.10 -9.75 12.95
CA ALA A 305 -6.55 -8.44 12.60
C ALA A 305 -7.49 -7.29 13.00
N ASP A 306 -6.91 -6.13 13.27
CA ASP A 306 -7.61 -4.86 13.48
C ASP A 306 -7.94 -4.15 12.16
N GLY A 307 -7.30 -4.55 11.06
CA GLY A 307 -7.48 -3.92 9.77
C GLY A 307 -6.78 -4.64 8.62
N PHE A 308 -7.00 -4.12 7.42
CA PHE A 308 -6.58 -4.75 6.17
C PHE A 308 -5.84 -3.78 5.25
N ILE A 309 -4.81 -4.31 4.59
CA ILE A 309 -4.10 -3.63 3.52
C ILE A 309 -4.94 -3.72 2.24
N ILE A 310 -5.13 -2.58 1.58
CA ILE A 310 -5.93 -2.45 0.36
C ILE A 310 -5.01 -2.16 -0.81
N LYS A 311 -4.91 -3.10 -1.72
CA LYS A 311 -4.14 -3.00 -2.96
C LYS A 311 -5.10 -3.16 -4.15
N MET A 312 -5.50 -2.06 -4.77
CA MET A 312 -6.48 -2.05 -5.86
C MET A 312 -6.16 -3.04 -6.98
N LYS A 313 -4.87 -3.24 -7.27
CA LYS A 313 -4.40 -4.16 -8.31
C LYS A 313 -4.76 -5.63 -8.01
N GLN A 314 -4.89 -6.02 -6.74
CA GLN A 314 -5.34 -7.36 -6.36
C GLN A 314 -6.82 -7.60 -6.66
N VAL A 315 -7.57 -6.53 -6.83
CA VAL A 315 -9.02 -6.52 -7.15
C VAL A 315 -9.27 -6.34 -8.64
N GLY A 316 -8.64 -5.33 -9.24
CA GLY A 316 -8.65 -5.06 -10.68
C GLY A 316 -9.64 -4.00 -11.15
N THR A 317 -10.56 -3.51 -10.30
CA THR A 317 -11.50 -2.42 -10.60
C THR A 317 -11.76 -1.52 -9.39
N ILE A 318 -12.23 -0.30 -9.63
CA ILE A 318 -12.61 0.67 -8.58
C ILE A 318 -13.87 0.20 -7.85
N THR A 319 -14.90 -0.20 -8.57
CA THR A 319 -16.18 -0.60 -7.98
C THR A 319 -16.02 -1.74 -6.97
N GLU A 320 -15.32 -2.81 -7.33
CA GLU A 320 -15.07 -3.93 -6.41
C GLU A 320 -14.18 -3.51 -5.24
N THR A 321 -13.17 -2.67 -5.48
CA THR A 321 -12.35 -2.12 -4.39
C THR A 321 -13.21 -1.36 -3.38
N LEU A 322 -14.13 -0.51 -3.85
CA LEU A 322 -15.02 0.28 -2.97
C LEU A 322 -16.03 -0.60 -2.23
N LYS A 323 -16.57 -1.65 -2.87
CA LYS A 323 -17.46 -2.63 -2.21
C LYS A 323 -16.72 -3.37 -1.08
N LEU A 324 -15.47 -3.76 -1.29
CA LEU A 324 -14.64 -4.40 -0.26
C LEU A 324 -14.36 -3.46 0.90
N ILE A 325 -14.04 -2.19 0.61
CA ILE A 325 -13.81 -1.17 1.63
C ILE A 325 -15.07 -0.93 2.46
N SER A 326 -16.25 -0.84 1.84
CA SER A 326 -17.52 -0.70 2.57
C SER A 326 -17.70 -1.84 3.58
N LYS A 327 -17.47 -3.09 3.17
CA LYS A 327 -17.59 -4.24 4.06
C LYS A 327 -16.60 -4.22 5.23
N ILE A 328 -15.34 -3.80 4.98
CA ILE A 328 -14.34 -3.64 6.05
C ILE A 328 -14.83 -2.60 7.06
N LYS A 329 -15.38 -1.50 6.58
CA LYS A 329 -15.91 -0.43 7.44
C LYS A 329 -17.17 -0.84 8.21
N ASP A 330 -18.05 -1.63 7.60
CA ASP A 330 -19.23 -2.19 8.25
C ASP A 330 -18.86 -3.14 9.40
N MET A 331 -17.72 -3.83 9.27
CA MET A 331 -17.11 -4.63 10.34
C MET A 331 -16.37 -3.78 11.38
N ASN A 332 -16.34 -2.45 11.22
CA ASN A 332 -15.62 -1.51 12.07
C ASN A 332 -14.10 -1.76 12.14
N LEU A 333 -13.53 -2.27 11.05
CA LEU A 333 -12.12 -2.56 10.90
C LEU A 333 -11.39 -1.42 10.20
N LYS A 334 -10.08 -1.35 10.41
CA LYS A 334 -9.20 -0.33 9.83
C LYS A 334 -8.81 -0.64 8.40
N THR A 335 -8.50 0.40 7.65
CA THR A 335 -8.00 0.31 6.28
C THR A 335 -6.62 0.93 6.15
N CYS A 336 -5.76 0.31 5.34
CA CYS A 336 -4.48 0.85 4.93
C CYS A 336 -4.37 0.76 3.41
N VAL A 337 -4.51 1.87 2.71
CA VAL A 337 -4.29 1.90 1.25
C VAL A 337 -2.80 1.79 0.96
N SER A 338 -2.43 0.87 0.07
CA SER A 338 -1.03 0.54 -0.16
C SER A 338 -0.63 0.59 -1.62
N HIS A 339 0.59 1.02 -1.85
CA HIS A 339 1.33 0.92 -3.09
C HIS A 339 1.77 -0.52 -3.39
N ARG A 340 2.35 -0.74 -4.59
CA ARG A 340 3.07 -1.97 -4.95
C ARG A 340 4.58 -1.70 -5.02
N SER A 341 5.37 -2.77 -5.14
CA SER A 341 6.84 -2.65 -5.24
C SER A 341 7.30 -1.94 -6.50
N CYS A 342 6.77 -2.31 -7.67
CA CYS A 342 7.06 -1.68 -8.96
C CYS A 342 5.95 -0.66 -9.31
N GLU A 343 6.05 0.54 -8.71
CA GLU A 343 5.09 1.62 -8.92
C GLU A 343 5.29 2.34 -10.26
N THR A 344 4.25 3.04 -10.65
CA THR A 344 4.28 4.11 -11.65
C THR A 344 4.22 5.47 -10.95
N GLU A 345 4.22 6.56 -11.70
CA GLU A 345 4.01 7.91 -11.17
C GLU A 345 2.56 8.19 -10.74
N ASP A 346 1.63 7.27 -11.03
CA ASP A 346 0.20 7.44 -10.74
C ASP A 346 -0.05 7.63 -9.24
N THR A 347 -0.94 8.58 -8.92
CA THR A 347 -1.23 9.01 -7.55
C THR A 347 -2.63 8.62 -7.06
N PHE A 348 -3.38 7.82 -7.83
CA PHE A 348 -4.77 7.48 -7.54
C PHE A 348 -4.99 6.94 -6.12
N ILE A 349 -4.03 6.17 -5.58
CA ILE A 349 -4.11 5.64 -4.22
C ILE A 349 -4.18 6.73 -3.14
N CYS A 350 -3.69 7.94 -3.42
CA CYS A 350 -3.77 9.07 -2.50
C CYS A 350 -5.18 9.65 -2.45
N ASP A 351 -5.79 9.81 -3.62
CA ASP A 351 -7.17 10.27 -3.76
C ASP A 351 -8.14 9.24 -3.15
N LEU A 352 -7.91 7.94 -3.41
CA LEU A 352 -8.68 6.86 -2.79
C LEU A 352 -8.55 6.88 -1.26
N ALA A 353 -7.34 6.99 -0.73
CA ALA A 353 -7.13 6.99 0.72
C ALA A 353 -7.89 8.11 1.42
N LEU A 354 -7.95 9.30 0.80
CA LEU A 354 -8.76 10.41 1.31
C LEU A 354 -10.26 10.14 1.17
N ALA A 355 -10.72 9.72 0.00
CA ALA A 355 -12.14 9.48 -0.26
C ALA A 355 -12.75 8.47 0.71
N ILE A 356 -11.98 7.45 1.07
CA ILE A 356 -12.44 6.40 1.99
C ILE A 356 -12.15 6.70 3.47
N ASP A 357 -11.58 7.85 3.82
CA ASP A 357 -11.10 8.11 5.20
C ASP A 357 -10.20 6.96 5.72
N SER A 358 -9.19 6.56 4.95
CA SER A 358 -8.28 5.48 5.32
C SER A 358 -7.55 5.79 6.62
N ASP A 359 -7.37 4.79 7.49
CA ASP A 359 -6.61 4.96 8.72
C ASP A 359 -5.12 5.14 8.44
N TYR A 360 -4.60 4.35 7.52
CA TYR A 360 -3.19 4.30 7.15
C TYR A 360 -3.00 4.37 5.64
N ILE A 361 -1.78 4.78 5.24
CA ILE A 361 -1.33 4.71 3.85
C ILE A 361 0.13 4.25 3.78
N LYS A 362 0.43 3.31 2.88
CA LYS A 362 1.78 2.87 2.53
C LYS A 362 2.10 3.37 1.12
N ILE A 363 3.01 4.34 1.00
CA ILE A 363 3.42 4.95 -0.27
C ILE A 363 4.94 4.98 -0.46
N GLY A 364 5.66 4.20 0.34
CA GLY A 364 7.13 4.19 0.36
C GLY A 364 7.72 5.37 1.15
N ALA A 365 9.06 5.49 1.15
CA ALA A 365 9.75 6.62 1.75
C ALA A 365 9.84 7.80 0.74
N PRO A 366 10.01 9.06 1.19
CA PRO A 366 10.01 10.26 0.33
C PRO A 366 11.31 10.41 -0.48
N CYS A 367 11.64 9.39 -1.22
CA CYS A 367 12.80 9.28 -2.09
C CYS A 367 12.39 8.50 -3.35
N ARG A 368 12.93 8.78 -4.51
CA ARG A 368 12.52 8.31 -5.85
C ARG A 368 11.22 8.97 -6.33
N GLY A 369 11.15 9.28 -7.62
CA GLY A 369 10.09 10.07 -8.23
C GLY A 369 8.70 9.50 -8.00
N ASP A 370 8.54 8.20 -8.24
CA ASP A 370 7.28 7.45 -8.07
C ASP A 370 6.68 7.53 -6.65
N ARG A 371 7.54 7.64 -5.62
CA ARG A 371 7.10 7.80 -4.23
C ARG A 371 6.84 9.27 -3.88
N VAL A 372 7.75 10.15 -4.31
CA VAL A 372 7.64 11.60 -4.06
C VAL A 372 6.35 12.17 -4.65
N GLU A 373 5.91 11.73 -5.85
CA GLU A 373 4.65 12.17 -6.43
C GLU A 373 3.44 11.86 -5.55
N LYS A 374 3.43 10.73 -4.85
CA LYS A 374 2.36 10.38 -3.92
C LYS A 374 2.34 11.30 -2.68
N TYR A 375 3.52 11.66 -2.13
CA TYR A 375 3.59 12.68 -1.07
C TYR A 375 3.14 14.04 -1.56
N ASN A 376 3.55 14.44 -2.76
CA ASN A 376 3.15 15.71 -3.38
C ASN A 376 1.63 15.75 -3.61
N GLN A 377 1.02 14.63 -4.03
CA GLN A 377 -0.43 14.55 -4.19
C GLN A 377 -1.16 14.73 -2.85
N LEU A 378 -0.71 14.07 -1.79
CA LEU A 378 -1.30 14.27 -0.46
C LEU A 378 -1.15 15.72 0.03
N ILE A 379 -0.01 16.37 -0.24
CA ILE A 379 0.21 17.79 0.06
C ILE A 379 -0.82 18.66 -0.67
N ARG A 380 -1.07 18.41 -1.97
CA ARG A 380 -2.09 19.12 -2.76
C ARG A 380 -3.49 18.88 -2.20
N LEU A 381 -3.83 17.63 -1.92
CA LEU A 381 -5.15 17.22 -1.42
C LEU A 381 -5.48 17.79 -0.04
N TYR A 382 -4.47 17.94 0.83
CA TYR A 382 -4.66 18.58 2.14
C TYR A 382 -4.54 20.13 2.08
N GLY A 383 -4.32 20.72 0.90
CA GLY A 383 -4.27 22.17 0.72
C GLY A 383 -3.12 22.85 1.47
N ILE A 384 -1.96 22.16 1.59
CA ILE A 384 -0.81 22.71 2.30
C ILE A 384 -0.10 23.73 1.40
N ASN A 385 -0.30 25.01 1.70
CA ASN A 385 0.28 26.11 0.96
C ASN A 385 1.45 26.72 1.73
N VAL A 386 2.40 27.31 1.02
CA VAL A 386 3.38 28.25 1.59
C VAL A 386 2.66 29.57 1.78
N ASN A 387 2.62 30.09 3.00
CA ASN A 387 2.19 31.47 3.19
C ASN A 387 3.21 32.39 2.50
N LEU A 388 2.74 33.18 1.55
CA LEU A 388 3.55 34.15 0.79
C LEU A 388 3.53 35.54 1.47
N ASP A 389 3.26 35.57 2.81
CA ASP A 389 3.31 36.78 3.60
C ASP A 389 4.75 37.25 3.86
#